data_95e644c6c53f934bf556032c3fe0d078
#
_entry.id   95e644c6c53f934bf556032c3fe0d078
#
_cell.length_a   1.000
_cell.length_b   1.000
_cell.length_c   1.000
_cell.angle_alpha   90.00
_cell.angle_beta   90.00
_cell.angle_gamma   90.00
#
_symmetry.space_group_name_H-M   'P 1'
#
loop_
_entity.id
_entity.type
_entity.pdbx_description
1 polymer ?
#
loop_
_entity_poly.entity_id
_entity_poly.type
_entity_poly.pdbx_seq_one_letter_code
_entity_poly.pdbx_strand_id
1 'polypeptide(L)'
;MSSFDYNILETLGSLATAVASVILVFLLWRTVKQMDYTVKLSKIQTEHRFRPWIGPEGSIKHLNTTKEGDHQFDVVIKNFGELPSSNVIAFYKLKNEMIDKSEITKTSVDHKFNLGPLLPNMEKHYWFSINSDLIKKANNQETQIFIALFFGYEAMGKQSGYGMISQYDSKTNTFVHKDMWVEGDPVFQEI
;
A
#
# COMPACT_ATOMS: atom_id res chain seq x y z
N MET A 1 -19.15 -3.14 75.41
CA MET A 1 -19.45 -2.58 74.11
C MET A 1 -20.95 -2.39 74.05
N SER A 2 -21.42 -1.17 73.89
CA SER A 2 -22.84 -0.88 73.86
C SER A 2 -23.44 -1.27 72.50
N SER A 3 -24.74 -1.58 72.46
CA SER A 3 -25.44 -1.85 71.17
C SER A 3 -25.34 -0.70 70.16
N PHE A 4 -25.06 0.46 70.67
CA PHE A 4 -24.85 1.69 69.89
C PHE A 4 -23.52 1.63 69.07
N ASP A 5 -22.45 1.11 69.65
CA ASP A 5 -21.14 0.97 68.99
C ASP A 5 -21.20 -0.03 67.84
N TYR A 6 -22.02 -1.10 67.94
CA TYR A 6 -22.20 -2.12 66.91
C TYR A 6 -22.91 -1.57 65.67
N ASN A 7 -23.97 -0.80 65.85
CA ASN A 7 -24.74 -0.18 64.77
C ASN A 7 -23.91 0.84 63.98
N ILE A 8 -23.04 1.59 64.66
CA ILE A 8 -22.13 2.54 63.97
C ILE A 8 -21.08 1.78 63.13
N LEU A 9 -20.54 0.72 63.64
CA LEU A 9 -19.55 -0.09 62.92
C LEU A 9 -20.13 -0.75 61.66
N GLU A 10 -21.36 -1.23 61.76
CA GLU A 10 -22.10 -1.86 60.64
C GLU A 10 -22.45 -0.83 59.55
N THR A 11 -22.90 0.35 59.95
CA THR A 11 -23.20 1.43 59.00
C THR A 11 -21.94 1.96 58.30
N LEU A 12 -20.83 2.09 59.01
CA LEU A 12 -19.55 2.49 58.40
C LEU A 12 -19.03 1.43 57.46
N GLY A 13 -19.17 0.13 57.79
CA GLY A 13 -18.80 -0.96 56.93
C GLY A 13 -19.61 -1.03 55.62
N SER A 14 -20.93 -0.80 55.73
CA SER A 14 -21.80 -0.77 54.54
C SER A 14 -21.51 0.43 53.63
N LEU A 15 -21.22 1.58 54.21
CA LEU A 15 -20.84 2.79 53.44
C LEU A 15 -19.50 2.59 52.73
N ALA A 16 -18.51 2.02 53.41
CA ALA A 16 -17.23 1.73 52.82
C ALA A 16 -17.34 0.75 51.62
N THR A 17 -18.19 -0.29 51.79
CA THR A 17 -18.47 -1.26 50.71
C THR A 17 -19.17 -0.60 49.54
N ALA A 18 -20.12 0.28 49.75
CA ALA A 18 -20.81 1.00 48.71
C ALA A 18 -19.84 1.91 47.92
N VAL A 19 -18.98 2.66 48.59
CA VAL A 19 -17.96 3.50 47.95
C VAL A 19 -16.96 2.65 47.14
N ALA A 20 -16.48 1.54 47.73
CA ALA A 20 -15.58 0.62 47.05
C ALA A 20 -16.20 0.02 45.75
N SER A 21 -17.50 -0.31 45.83
CA SER A 21 -18.25 -0.83 44.69
C SER A 21 -18.34 0.16 43.52
N VAL A 22 -18.63 1.43 43.85
CA VAL A 22 -18.68 2.52 42.83
C VAL A 22 -17.32 2.72 42.19
N ILE A 23 -16.25 2.75 42.97
CA ILE A 23 -14.88 2.86 42.46
C ILE A 23 -14.55 1.67 41.53
N LEU A 24 -14.94 0.48 41.96
CA LEU A 24 -14.69 -0.76 41.19
C LEU A 24 -15.43 -0.75 39.84
N VAL A 25 -16.68 -0.30 39.83
CA VAL A 25 -17.46 -0.15 38.57
C VAL A 25 -16.80 0.88 37.67
N PHE A 26 -16.34 2.00 38.20
CA PHE A 26 -15.64 3.03 37.41
C PHE A 26 -14.32 2.49 36.82
N LEU A 27 -13.54 1.77 37.61
CA LEU A 27 -12.29 1.15 37.15
C LEU A 27 -12.56 0.10 36.06
N LEU A 28 -13.57 -0.75 36.24
CA LEU A 28 -13.99 -1.73 35.22
C LEU A 28 -14.39 -1.04 33.92
N TRP A 29 -15.22 0.00 33.99
CA TRP A 29 -15.61 0.75 32.80
C TRP A 29 -14.41 1.35 32.05
N ARG A 30 -13.46 1.95 32.81
CA ARG A 30 -12.22 2.46 32.25
C ARG A 30 -11.38 1.37 31.60
N THR A 31 -11.27 0.21 32.23
CA THR A 31 -10.52 -0.95 31.71
C THR A 31 -11.14 -1.45 30.41
N VAL A 32 -12.47 -1.62 30.37
CA VAL A 32 -13.17 -2.04 29.15
C VAL A 32 -12.92 -1.07 28.01
N LYS A 33 -12.97 0.24 28.29
CA LYS A 33 -12.68 1.27 27.27
C LYS A 33 -11.23 1.19 26.75
N GLN A 34 -10.26 0.95 27.62
CA GLN A 34 -8.86 0.75 27.22
C GLN A 34 -8.69 -0.53 26.38
N MET A 35 -9.38 -1.62 26.74
CA MET A 35 -9.35 -2.84 25.95
C MET A 35 -9.91 -2.65 24.54
N ASP A 36 -11.01 -1.88 24.38
CA ASP A 36 -11.55 -1.55 23.05
C ASP A 36 -10.53 -0.82 22.17
N TYR A 37 -9.82 0.17 22.72
CA TYR A 37 -8.73 0.85 22.02
C TYR A 37 -7.60 -0.09 21.62
N THR A 38 -7.20 -0.99 22.53
CA THR A 38 -6.14 -1.95 22.27
C THR A 38 -6.53 -2.93 21.16
N VAL A 39 -7.78 -3.41 21.17
CA VAL A 39 -8.30 -4.30 20.12
C VAL A 39 -8.35 -3.59 18.78
N LYS A 40 -8.82 -2.33 18.73
CA LYS A 40 -8.81 -1.52 17.49
C LYS A 40 -7.40 -1.32 16.96
N LEU A 41 -6.45 -0.96 17.82
CA LEU A 41 -5.05 -0.78 17.43
C LEU A 41 -4.43 -2.09 16.91
N SER A 42 -4.66 -3.20 17.63
CA SER A 42 -4.20 -4.52 17.22
C SER A 42 -4.79 -4.94 15.86
N LYS A 43 -6.08 -4.62 15.61
CA LYS A 43 -6.72 -4.90 14.32
C LYS A 43 -6.06 -4.11 13.19
N ILE A 44 -5.82 -2.81 13.39
CA ILE A 44 -5.14 -1.96 12.42
C ILE A 44 -3.72 -2.48 12.15
N GLN A 45 -2.95 -2.80 13.18
CA GLN A 45 -1.60 -3.36 13.02
C GLN A 45 -1.61 -4.69 12.27
N THR A 46 -2.59 -5.57 12.57
CA THR A 46 -2.75 -6.85 11.91
C THR A 46 -3.13 -6.67 10.43
N GLU A 47 -4.10 -5.81 10.14
CA GLU A 47 -4.50 -5.51 8.76
C GLU A 47 -3.35 -4.89 7.94
N HIS A 48 -2.50 -4.06 8.55
CA HIS A 48 -1.32 -3.50 7.90
C HIS A 48 -0.22 -4.53 7.67
N ARG A 49 0.05 -5.35 8.66
CA ARG A 49 1.12 -6.34 8.59
C ARG A 49 0.77 -7.48 7.64
N PHE A 50 -0.46 -7.98 7.73
CA PHE A 50 -0.94 -9.10 6.95
C PHE A 50 -1.71 -8.63 5.71
N ARG A 51 -0.99 -8.01 4.77
CA ARG A 51 -1.51 -7.70 3.44
C ARG A 51 -0.44 -7.92 2.37
N PRO A 52 -0.81 -8.16 1.12
CA PRO A 52 0.14 -8.08 0.03
C PRO A 52 0.60 -6.63 -0.16
N TRP A 53 1.87 -6.48 -0.48
CA TRP A 53 2.49 -5.22 -0.87
C TRP A 53 3.12 -5.41 -2.24
N ILE A 54 2.39 -5.06 -3.28
CA ILE A 54 2.84 -5.25 -4.66
C ILE A 54 3.50 -3.96 -5.14
N GLY A 55 4.72 -4.09 -5.62
CA GLY A 55 5.47 -2.95 -6.14
C GLY A 55 6.67 -3.39 -6.98
N PRO A 56 7.36 -2.44 -7.61
CA PRO A 56 8.56 -2.74 -8.37
C PRO A 56 9.73 -3.06 -7.42
N GLU A 57 10.55 -4.02 -7.81
CA GLU A 57 11.83 -4.31 -7.16
C GLU A 57 12.95 -3.61 -7.93
N GLY A 58 13.33 -2.44 -7.43
CA GLY A 58 14.41 -1.64 -8.03
C GLY A 58 13.96 -0.80 -9.25
N SER A 59 14.93 -0.41 -10.06
CA SER A 59 14.72 0.43 -11.23
C SER A 59 14.30 -0.37 -12.46
N ILE A 60 13.65 0.31 -13.39
CA ILE A 60 13.36 -0.23 -14.74
C ILE A 60 14.69 -0.39 -15.48
N LYS A 61 15.01 -1.61 -15.92
CA LYS A 61 16.29 -1.95 -16.54
C LYS A 61 16.14 -2.11 -18.03
N HIS A 62 17.08 -1.58 -18.80
CA HIS A 62 17.21 -1.91 -20.22
C HIS A 62 17.73 -3.33 -20.36
N LEU A 63 17.04 -4.18 -21.14
CA LEU A 63 17.46 -5.57 -21.39
C LEU A 63 18.29 -5.67 -22.66
N ASN A 64 17.67 -5.40 -23.79
CA ASN A 64 18.28 -5.57 -25.10
C ASN A 64 17.53 -4.71 -26.14
N THR A 65 18.03 -4.74 -27.35
CA THR A 65 17.33 -4.18 -28.52
C THR A 65 16.80 -5.37 -29.33
N THR A 66 15.52 -5.33 -29.67
CA THR A 66 14.87 -6.39 -30.47
C THR A 66 15.43 -6.43 -31.89
N LYS A 67 15.13 -7.49 -32.64
CA LYS A 67 15.52 -7.60 -34.06
C LYS A 67 14.92 -6.49 -34.93
N GLU A 68 13.79 -5.93 -34.50
CA GLU A 68 13.09 -4.82 -35.15
C GLU A 68 13.66 -3.47 -34.77
N GLY A 69 14.63 -3.44 -33.84
CA GLY A 69 15.30 -2.21 -33.39
C GLY A 69 14.68 -1.58 -32.16
N ASP A 70 13.57 -2.10 -31.61
CA ASP A 70 12.95 -1.55 -30.43
C ASP A 70 13.74 -1.89 -29.15
N HIS A 71 13.82 -0.94 -28.25
CA HIS A 71 14.47 -1.10 -26.95
C HIS A 71 13.52 -1.75 -25.96
N GLN A 72 13.91 -2.90 -25.42
CA GLN A 72 13.14 -3.63 -24.43
C GLN A 72 13.60 -3.31 -23.02
N PHE A 73 12.62 -3.06 -22.14
CA PHE A 73 12.84 -2.75 -20.73
C PHE A 73 12.14 -3.80 -19.87
N ASP A 74 12.71 -4.03 -18.68
CA ASP A 74 12.23 -4.97 -17.68
C ASP A 74 11.86 -4.24 -16.39
N VAL A 75 10.69 -4.56 -15.86
CA VAL A 75 10.24 -4.17 -14.53
C VAL A 75 10.02 -5.43 -13.73
N VAL A 76 10.79 -5.61 -12.68
CA VAL A 76 10.57 -6.69 -11.72
C VAL A 76 9.51 -6.25 -10.74
N ILE A 77 8.44 -7.03 -10.63
CA ILE A 77 7.31 -6.78 -9.74
C ILE A 77 7.31 -7.85 -8.68
N LYS A 78 7.30 -7.45 -7.43
CA LYS A 78 7.39 -8.34 -6.27
C LYS A 78 6.27 -8.10 -5.27
N ASN A 79 5.85 -9.16 -4.62
CA ASN A 79 5.03 -9.07 -3.42
C ASN A 79 5.95 -9.05 -2.20
N PHE A 80 6.09 -7.88 -1.59
CA PHE A 80 6.87 -7.67 -0.35
C PHE A 80 6.05 -8.01 0.91
N GLY A 81 4.77 -8.28 0.75
CA GLY A 81 3.86 -8.58 1.86
C GLY A 81 3.87 -10.04 2.29
N GLU A 82 3.23 -10.31 3.42
CA GLU A 82 3.14 -11.65 4.01
C GLU A 82 1.96 -12.47 3.46
N LEU A 83 1.00 -11.83 2.76
CA LEU A 83 -0.14 -12.52 2.17
C LEU A 83 -0.06 -12.58 0.64
N PRO A 84 -0.65 -13.62 0.03
CA PRO A 84 -0.79 -13.69 -1.40
C PRO A 84 -1.76 -12.62 -1.91
N SER A 85 -1.51 -12.12 -3.11
CA SER A 85 -2.44 -11.31 -3.87
C SER A 85 -3.05 -12.12 -4.99
N SER A 86 -4.35 -12.00 -5.17
CA SER A 86 -5.04 -12.52 -6.36
C SER A 86 -5.17 -11.42 -7.42
N ASN A 87 -5.28 -11.81 -8.68
CA ASN A 87 -5.64 -10.93 -9.78
C ASN A 87 -4.81 -9.65 -9.90
N VAL A 88 -3.48 -9.77 -9.81
CA VAL A 88 -2.60 -8.62 -10.05
C VAL A 88 -2.70 -8.22 -11.51
N ILE A 89 -3.15 -6.98 -11.74
CA ILE A 89 -3.29 -6.41 -13.08
C ILE A 89 -2.33 -5.22 -13.15
N ALA A 90 -1.52 -5.19 -14.19
CA ALA A 90 -0.66 -4.06 -14.46
C ALA A 90 -1.20 -3.25 -15.64
N PHE A 91 -1.00 -1.95 -15.54
CA PHE A 91 -1.32 -0.98 -16.56
C PHE A 91 -0.10 -0.13 -16.84
N TYR A 92 0.13 0.24 -18.08
CA TYR A 92 1.12 1.26 -18.38
C TYR A 92 0.64 2.26 -19.41
N LYS A 93 1.23 3.45 -19.34
CA LYS A 93 1.05 4.54 -20.29
C LYS A 93 2.41 5.17 -20.59
N LEU A 94 2.65 5.42 -21.88
CA LEU A 94 3.88 6.04 -22.36
C LEU A 94 3.54 7.39 -23.00
N LYS A 95 4.27 8.46 -22.63
CA LYS A 95 4.12 9.78 -23.20
C LYS A 95 5.45 10.52 -23.34
N ASN A 96 5.44 11.55 -24.20
CA ASN A 96 6.58 12.46 -24.39
C ASN A 96 6.53 13.66 -23.44
N GLU A 97 5.52 13.76 -22.62
CA GLU A 97 5.29 14.81 -21.62
C GLU A 97 4.99 14.17 -20.26
N MET A 98 5.10 14.95 -19.20
CA MET A 98 4.83 14.46 -17.84
C MET A 98 3.39 13.96 -17.75
N ILE A 99 3.23 12.77 -17.19
CA ILE A 99 1.94 12.11 -17.01
C ILE A 99 1.40 12.50 -15.63
N ASP A 100 0.11 12.87 -15.57
CA ASP A 100 -0.58 13.08 -14.31
C ASP A 100 -1.18 11.75 -13.80
N LYS A 101 -1.28 11.59 -12.47
CA LYS A 101 -1.89 10.40 -11.84
C LYS A 101 -3.30 10.12 -12.37
N SER A 102 -4.09 11.17 -12.56
CA SER A 102 -5.47 11.07 -13.06
C SER A 102 -5.58 10.46 -14.45
N GLU A 103 -4.49 10.49 -15.22
CA GLU A 103 -4.45 9.91 -16.55
C GLU A 103 -4.31 8.37 -16.55
N ILE A 104 -3.94 7.77 -15.43
CA ILE A 104 -3.84 6.32 -15.27
C ILE A 104 -5.15 5.81 -14.69
N THR A 105 -6.19 5.92 -15.46
CA THR A 105 -7.48 5.31 -15.16
C THR A 105 -7.63 4.03 -15.96
N LYS A 106 -8.53 3.14 -15.51
CA LYS A 106 -8.81 1.87 -16.21
C LYS A 106 -9.20 2.02 -17.68
N THR A 107 -9.57 3.22 -18.11
CA THR A 107 -10.06 3.52 -19.48
C THR A 107 -9.03 4.24 -20.34
N SER A 108 -7.98 4.82 -19.78
CA SER A 108 -7.02 5.67 -20.50
C SER A 108 -5.61 5.08 -20.63
N VAL A 109 -5.46 3.79 -20.34
CA VAL A 109 -4.16 3.10 -20.43
C VAL A 109 -3.91 2.53 -21.81
N ASP A 110 -2.66 2.60 -22.27
CA ASP A 110 -2.26 2.07 -23.57
C ASP A 110 -2.28 0.55 -23.57
N HIS A 111 -1.87 -0.05 -22.46
CA HIS A 111 -1.80 -1.49 -22.34
C HIS A 111 -2.20 -1.96 -20.93
N LYS A 112 -2.98 -3.05 -20.92
CA LYS A 112 -3.40 -3.75 -19.72
C LYS A 112 -3.02 -5.22 -19.84
N PHE A 113 -2.44 -5.79 -18.80
CA PHE A 113 -2.10 -7.22 -18.78
C PHE A 113 -2.30 -7.80 -17.38
N ASN A 114 -2.62 -9.07 -17.35
CA ASN A 114 -2.87 -9.82 -16.13
C ASN A 114 -1.60 -10.55 -15.72
N LEU A 115 -1.04 -10.20 -14.56
CA LEU A 115 0.09 -10.89 -13.95
C LEU A 115 -0.35 -12.17 -13.21
N GLY A 116 -1.64 -12.32 -12.95
CA GLY A 116 -2.16 -13.41 -12.12
C GLY A 116 -1.80 -13.27 -10.65
N PRO A 117 -1.87 -14.37 -9.87
CA PRO A 117 -1.55 -14.33 -8.45
C PRO A 117 -0.05 -14.11 -8.21
N LEU A 118 0.25 -13.37 -7.14
CA LEU A 118 1.60 -13.16 -6.61
C LEU A 118 1.65 -13.63 -5.15
N LEU A 119 2.36 -14.73 -4.91
CA LEU A 119 2.61 -15.23 -3.57
C LEU A 119 3.61 -14.33 -2.83
N PRO A 120 3.71 -14.39 -1.48
CA PRO A 120 4.73 -13.69 -0.73
C PRO A 120 6.14 -13.95 -1.29
N ASN A 121 6.91 -12.88 -1.43
CA ASN A 121 8.26 -12.90 -2.02
C ASN A 121 8.37 -13.39 -3.48
N MET A 122 7.23 -13.67 -4.13
CA MET A 122 7.24 -14.04 -5.54
C MET A 122 7.51 -12.82 -6.41
N GLU A 123 8.36 -13.00 -7.41
CA GLU A 123 8.71 -12.01 -8.41
C GLU A 123 8.14 -12.39 -9.77
N LYS A 124 7.74 -11.37 -10.55
CA LYS A 124 7.36 -11.51 -11.95
C LYS A 124 7.98 -10.38 -12.75
N HIS A 125 8.48 -10.74 -13.92
CA HIS A 125 9.04 -9.80 -14.87
C HIS A 125 7.94 -9.28 -15.79
N TYR A 126 7.93 -7.99 -15.99
CA TYR A 126 7.12 -7.34 -16.98
C TYR A 126 8.01 -6.61 -17.98
N TRP A 127 7.83 -6.93 -19.24
CA TRP A 127 8.60 -6.33 -20.32
C TRP A 127 7.73 -5.42 -21.16
N PHE A 128 8.27 -4.28 -21.51
CA PHE A 128 7.69 -3.38 -22.49
C PHE A 128 8.76 -2.89 -23.45
N SER A 129 8.34 -2.47 -24.65
CA SER A 129 9.24 -2.02 -25.70
C SER A 129 8.97 -0.56 -26.03
N ILE A 130 10.04 0.16 -26.31
CA ILE A 130 9.99 1.55 -26.80
C ILE A 130 10.66 1.60 -28.14
N ASN A 131 9.99 2.28 -29.09
CA ASN A 131 10.49 2.42 -30.45
C ASN A 131 11.86 3.10 -30.47
N SER A 132 12.75 2.59 -31.33
CA SER A 132 14.13 3.06 -31.49
C SER A 132 14.21 4.54 -31.84
N ASP A 133 13.29 5.05 -32.66
CA ASP A 133 13.31 6.46 -33.06
C ASP A 133 12.95 7.40 -31.90
N LEU A 134 12.06 6.95 -31.02
CA LEU A 134 11.74 7.70 -29.81
C LEU A 134 12.92 7.76 -28.84
N ILE A 135 13.63 6.64 -28.65
CA ILE A 135 14.85 6.58 -27.84
C ILE A 135 15.95 7.47 -28.45
N LYS A 136 16.15 7.45 -29.77
CA LYS A 136 17.12 8.34 -30.44
C LYS A 136 16.80 9.81 -30.20
N LYS A 137 15.53 10.22 -30.35
CA LYS A 137 15.09 11.58 -30.08
C LYS A 137 15.33 11.99 -28.63
N ALA A 138 15.07 11.07 -27.69
CA ALA A 138 15.32 11.33 -26.28
C ALA A 138 16.82 11.44 -25.97
N ASN A 139 17.66 10.62 -26.58
CA ASN A 139 19.12 10.69 -26.45
C ASN A 139 19.69 12.01 -27.02
N ASN A 140 19.08 12.51 -28.08
CA ASN A 140 19.42 13.83 -28.68
C ASN A 140 18.81 15.02 -27.93
N GLN A 141 18.08 14.78 -26.85
CA GLN A 141 17.36 15.80 -26.06
C GLN A 141 16.25 16.54 -26.85
N GLU A 142 15.77 15.94 -27.94
CA GLU A 142 14.67 16.47 -28.75
C GLU A 142 13.30 16.21 -28.12
N THR A 143 13.21 15.18 -27.26
CA THR A 143 11.99 14.80 -26.55
C THR A 143 12.32 14.20 -25.20
N GLN A 144 11.32 14.14 -24.34
CA GLN A 144 11.39 13.40 -23.07
C GLN A 144 10.49 12.17 -23.17
N ILE A 145 10.80 11.11 -22.41
CA ILE A 145 9.96 9.92 -22.36
C ILE A 145 9.58 9.69 -20.89
N PHE A 146 8.27 9.64 -20.63
CA PHE A 146 7.72 9.30 -19.36
C PHE A 146 6.94 7.99 -19.48
N ILE A 147 7.09 7.13 -18.48
CA ILE A 147 6.27 5.94 -18.31
C ILE A 147 5.55 6.02 -16.97
N ALA A 148 4.27 5.76 -17.01
CA ALA A 148 3.50 5.55 -15.82
C ALA A 148 3.08 4.08 -15.75
N LEU A 149 3.31 3.45 -14.63
CA LEU A 149 2.97 2.07 -14.32
C LEU A 149 2.02 2.06 -13.12
N PHE A 150 1.00 1.22 -13.20
CA PHE A 150 0.07 1.00 -12.10
C PHE A 150 -0.20 -0.49 -11.94
N PHE A 151 -0.09 -0.99 -10.72
CA PHE A 151 -0.33 -2.38 -10.35
C PHE A 151 -1.54 -2.43 -9.42
N GLY A 152 -2.69 -2.81 -9.97
CA GLY A 152 -3.91 -3.03 -9.19
C GLY A 152 -3.99 -4.49 -8.75
N TYR A 153 -4.39 -4.73 -7.52
CA TYR A 153 -4.54 -6.06 -6.95
C TYR A 153 -5.67 -6.13 -5.93
N GLU A 154 -6.15 -7.33 -5.69
CA GLU A 154 -7.16 -7.60 -4.67
C GLU A 154 -6.55 -8.36 -3.50
N ALA A 155 -6.88 -7.91 -2.29
CA ALA A 155 -6.51 -8.57 -1.06
C ALA A 155 -7.66 -8.49 -0.05
N MET A 156 -8.07 -9.62 0.51
CA MET A 156 -9.16 -9.71 1.52
C MET A 156 -10.45 -9.00 1.10
N GLY A 157 -10.82 -9.08 -0.19
CA GLY A 157 -12.01 -8.42 -0.74
C GLY A 157 -11.89 -6.90 -0.91
N LYS A 158 -10.70 -6.32 -0.68
CA LYS A 158 -10.42 -4.90 -0.93
C LYS A 158 -9.49 -4.76 -2.12
N GLN A 159 -9.74 -3.74 -2.94
CA GLN A 159 -8.84 -3.37 -4.03
C GLN A 159 -7.79 -2.41 -3.51
N SER A 160 -6.56 -2.67 -3.87
CA SER A 160 -5.40 -1.82 -3.58
C SER A 160 -4.57 -1.67 -4.85
N GLY A 161 -3.73 -0.66 -4.89
CA GLY A 161 -2.88 -0.42 -6.03
C GLY A 161 -1.62 0.34 -5.67
N TYR A 162 -0.60 0.15 -6.48
CA TYR A 162 0.65 0.91 -6.44
C TYR A 162 0.88 1.51 -7.81
N GLY A 163 1.13 2.82 -7.84
CA GLY A 163 1.42 3.55 -9.05
C GLY A 163 2.79 4.22 -8.99
N MET A 164 3.43 4.34 -10.14
CA MET A 164 4.69 5.07 -10.28
C MET A 164 4.77 5.77 -11.64
N ILE A 165 5.40 6.94 -11.63
CA ILE A 165 5.77 7.67 -12.85
C ILE A 165 7.29 7.76 -12.89
N SER A 166 7.87 7.42 -14.03
CA SER A 166 9.31 7.45 -14.22
C SER A 166 9.66 8.14 -15.54
N GLN A 167 10.78 8.82 -15.55
CA GLN A 167 11.33 9.51 -16.72
C GLN A 167 12.57 8.77 -17.21
N TYR A 168 12.66 8.56 -18.50
CA TYR A 168 13.84 8.01 -19.14
C TYR A 168 15.04 8.97 -19.02
N ASP A 169 16.16 8.43 -18.55
CA ASP A 169 17.44 9.11 -18.49
C ASP A 169 18.36 8.53 -19.57
N SER A 170 18.65 9.33 -20.58
CA SER A 170 19.51 8.95 -21.70
C SER A 170 20.97 8.67 -21.30
N LYS A 171 21.45 9.23 -20.19
CA LYS A 171 22.83 9.03 -19.73
C LYS A 171 23.05 7.64 -19.17
N THR A 172 22.09 7.14 -18.44
CA THR A 172 22.14 5.84 -17.77
C THR A 172 21.41 4.74 -18.52
N ASN A 173 20.64 5.11 -19.57
CA ASN A 173 19.76 4.22 -20.31
C ASN A 173 18.78 3.46 -19.39
N THR A 174 18.28 4.16 -18.38
CA THR A 174 17.34 3.65 -17.38
C THR A 174 16.22 4.64 -17.13
N PHE A 175 15.27 4.28 -16.27
CA PHE A 175 14.21 5.17 -15.84
C PHE A 175 14.43 5.64 -14.41
N VAL A 176 14.31 6.95 -14.19
CA VAL A 176 14.37 7.59 -12.87
C VAL A 176 12.96 7.86 -12.37
N HIS A 177 12.63 7.42 -11.17
CA HIS A 177 11.33 7.66 -10.56
C HIS A 177 11.11 9.15 -10.29
N LYS A 178 9.93 9.64 -10.66
CA LYS A 178 9.49 11.02 -10.44
C LYS A 178 8.40 11.12 -9.38
N ASP A 179 7.46 10.17 -9.40
CA ASP A 179 6.36 10.13 -8.45
C ASP A 179 5.94 8.68 -8.18
N MET A 180 5.44 8.44 -6.98
CA MET A 180 4.93 7.13 -6.53
C MET A 180 3.74 7.35 -5.61
N TRP A 181 2.72 6.49 -5.72
CA TRP A 181 1.54 6.55 -4.85
C TRP A 181 0.95 5.16 -4.60
N VAL A 182 0.17 5.08 -3.53
CA VAL A 182 -0.61 3.87 -3.19
C VAL A 182 -2.09 4.25 -3.19
N GLU A 183 -2.92 3.45 -3.82
CA GLU A 183 -4.38 3.60 -3.82
C GLU A 183 -5.05 2.53 -2.97
N GLY A 184 -6.19 2.89 -2.36
CA GLY A 184 -7.02 1.95 -1.60
C GLY A 184 -6.48 1.62 -0.22
N ASP A 185 -5.59 2.44 0.35
CA ASP A 185 -5.18 2.29 1.75
C ASP A 185 -6.18 3.00 2.68
N PRO A 186 -7.01 2.26 3.44
CA PRO A 186 -7.99 2.87 4.33
C PRO A 186 -7.37 3.70 5.45
N VAL A 187 -6.08 3.51 5.75
CA VAL A 187 -5.40 4.24 6.84
C VAL A 187 -5.08 5.68 6.45
N PHE A 188 -4.88 5.98 5.17
CA PHE A 188 -4.64 7.34 4.71
C PHE A 188 -5.91 8.14 4.41
N GLN A 189 -7.09 7.50 4.45
CA GLN A 189 -8.37 8.18 4.23
C GLN A 189 -9.03 8.68 5.53
N GLU A 190 -8.52 8.30 6.71
CA GLU A 190 -9.07 8.68 8.02
C GLU A 190 -8.16 9.66 8.81
N ILE A 191 -7.10 10.18 8.21
CA ILE A 191 -6.26 11.26 8.76
C ILE A 191 -6.54 12.56 8.01
#